data_93ef346cdaf53df34cfbe679dd59549a
#
_entry.id   93ef346cdaf53df34cfbe679dd59549a
#
_cell.length_a   1.000
_cell.length_b   1.000
_cell.length_c   1.000
_cell.angle_alpha   90.00
_cell.angle_beta   90.00
_cell.angle_gamma   90.00
#
_symmetry.space_group_name_H-M   'P 1'
#
loop_
_entity.id
_entity.type
_entity.pdbx_description
1 polymer ?
#
loop_
_entity_poly.entity_id
_entity_poly.type
_entity_poly.pdbx_seq_one_letter_code
_entity_poly.pdbx_strand_id
1 'polypeptide(L)'
;MILNKIKQKNIMKQNKNILRAALLLLLVIAAPEARAQQLITDNGDGTYTITMPAGNVTVTADVKKLLAHKDISVEGIADQDWTGSAIEPAIVVKDGETDITAECDITITDNTAVGTANVAITAKAESTEYADGISTTFSILRRMENLFKDSYTWTGYVAQEDLALPSGLTAYTVTALNGATATATALDYIPQDVPVLLGRTDNTVNLYRASAGSGTTPTENLLQAASTTNQPTAFQDYVLYQDAFYLVSGGTLADGKVFLPASNGTTAPRLNITMEGEITSLTPAPSPTGEGSGYWYTLDGRKVNGQPLKKGLYIKNGKKEVVR
;
A
#
# COMPACT_ATOMS: atom_id res chain seq x y z
N MET A 1 7.11 -31.22 4.56
CA MET A 1 6.15 -32.23 5.03
C MET A 1 5.65 -31.99 6.48
N ILE A 2 6.46 -31.45 7.39
CA ILE A 2 6.09 -31.21 8.81
C ILE A 2 5.15 -29.98 8.94
N LEU A 3 5.33 -28.91 8.17
CA LEU A 3 4.49 -27.69 8.23
C LEU A 3 3.02 -27.94 7.82
N ASN A 4 2.78 -28.85 6.86
CA ASN A 4 1.42 -29.20 6.44
C ASN A 4 0.67 -30.04 7.49
N LYS A 5 1.39 -30.88 8.26
CA LYS A 5 0.78 -31.65 9.37
C LYS A 5 0.39 -30.74 10.55
N ILE A 6 1.16 -29.67 10.80
CA ILE A 6 0.85 -28.71 11.88
C ILE A 6 -0.36 -27.86 11.48
N LYS A 7 -0.44 -27.41 10.21
CA LYS A 7 -1.59 -26.66 9.68
C LYS A 7 -2.88 -27.47 9.72
N GLN A 8 -2.84 -28.76 9.31
CA GLN A 8 -4.00 -29.65 9.39
C GLN A 8 -4.43 -29.95 10.84
N LYS A 9 -3.48 -30.08 11.77
CA LYS A 9 -3.78 -30.32 13.19
C LYS A 9 -4.43 -29.09 13.86
N ASN A 10 -4.05 -27.89 13.46
CA ASN A 10 -4.68 -26.64 13.95
C ASN A 10 -6.07 -26.41 13.35
N ILE A 11 -6.28 -26.74 12.08
CA ILE A 11 -7.59 -26.66 11.42
C ILE A 11 -8.55 -27.68 12.05
N MET A 12 -8.10 -28.91 12.34
CA MET A 12 -8.92 -29.90 13.04
C MET A 12 -9.23 -29.52 14.49
N LYS A 13 -8.32 -28.80 15.18
CA LYS A 13 -8.59 -28.30 16.53
C LYS A 13 -9.59 -27.15 16.53
N GLN A 14 -9.53 -26.23 15.54
CA GLN A 14 -10.53 -25.18 15.37
C GLN A 14 -11.90 -25.76 15.00
N ASN A 15 -11.97 -26.72 14.08
CA ASN A 15 -13.24 -27.36 13.72
C ASN A 15 -13.86 -28.13 14.89
N LYS A 16 -13.06 -28.75 15.80
CA LYS A 16 -13.57 -29.36 17.01
C LYS A 16 -14.15 -28.36 18.01
N ASN A 17 -13.59 -27.17 18.09
CA ASN A 17 -14.13 -26.10 18.97
C ASN A 17 -15.40 -25.48 18.40
N ILE A 18 -15.52 -25.36 17.07
CA ILE A 18 -16.73 -24.88 16.37
C ILE A 18 -17.88 -25.89 16.51
N LEU A 19 -17.59 -27.19 16.41
CA LEU A 19 -18.58 -28.26 16.63
C LEU A 19 -19.05 -28.31 18.09
N ARG A 20 -18.24 -27.85 19.05
CA ARG A 20 -18.59 -27.80 20.49
C ARG A 20 -19.60 -26.69 20.83
N ALA A 21 -19.60 -25.57 20.05
CA ALA A 21 -20.55 -24.48 20.23
C ALA A 21 -21.93 -24.76 19.59
N ALA A 22 -21.99 -25.62 18.56
CA ALA A 22 -23.19 -25.82 17.76
C ALA A 22 -24.13 -26.90 18.33
N LEU A 23 -23.73 -27.64 19.38
CA LEU A 23 -24.58 -28.64 19.99
C LEU A 23 -25.06 -28.19 21.38
N LEU A 24 -25.86 -27.11 21.42
CA LEU A 24 -26.70 -26.84 22.59
C LEU A 24 -27.94 -27.70 22.46
N LEU A 25 -27.85 -28.97 22.91
CA LEU A 25 -28.97 -29.86 22.98
C LEU A 25 -29.84 -29.44 24.18
N LEU A 26 -30.95 -28.75 23.93
CA LEU A 26 -31.94 -28.45 24.96
C LEU A 26 -32.81 -29.72 25.15
N LEU A 27 -32.49 -30.49 26.17
CA LEU A 27 -33.31 -31.63 26.57
C LEU A 27 -34.44 -31.16 27.47
N VAL A 28 -35.64 -30.99 26.94
CA VAL A 28 -36.83 -30.74 27.75
C VAL A 28 -37.48 -32.08 28.11
N ILE A 29 -37.40 -32.45 29.38
CA ILE A 29 -38.07 -33.66 29.91
C ILE A 29 -39.44 -33.21 30.42
N ALA A 30 -40.49 -33.58 29.72
CA ALA A 30 -41.86 -33.46 30.19
C ALA A 30 -42.23 -34.71 31.03
N ALA A 31 -41.75 -34.76 32.30
CA ALA A 31 -42.23 -35.72 33.29
C ALA A 31 -42.37 -35.00 34.64
N PRO A 32 -43.47 -35.24 35.41
CA PRO A 32 -43.81 -34.39 36.56
C PRO A 32 -42.94 -34.57 37.80
N GLU A 33 -41.98 -35.46 37.86
CA GLU A 33 -41.18 -35.68 39.10
C GLU A 33 -39.73 -36.17 38.89
N ALA A 34 -39.06 -35.73 37.83
CA ALA A 34 -37.65 -36.09 37.65
C ALA A 34 -36.72 -34.98 38.11
N ARG A 35 -35.91 -35.20 39.12
CA ARG A 35 -34.76 -34.35 39.48
C ARG A 35 -33.86 -34.21 38.28
N ALA A 36 -33.44 -32.99 37.95
CA ALA A 36 -32.52 -32.73 36.86
C ALA A 36 -31.23 -33.54 37.02
N GLN A 37 -31.16 -34.69 36.39
CA GLN A 37 -29.93 -35.43 36.18
C GLN A 37 -29.23 -34.89 34.91
N GLN A 38 -27.93 -34.77 34.99
CA GLN A 38 -27.13 -34.46 33.80
C GLN A 38 -27.22 -35.65 32.84
N LEU A 39 -28.12 -35.54 31.86
CA LEU A 39 -28.46 -36.62 30.92
C LEU A 39 -27.47 -36.72 29.76
N ILE A 40 -26.63 -35.71 29.60
CA ILE A 40 -25.62 -35.67 28.56
C ILE A 40 -24.25 -35.43 29.20
N THR A 41 -23.31 -36.35 28.92
CA THR A 41 -21.91 -36.24 29.35
C THR A 41 -21.03 -36.08 28.12
N ASP A 42 -20.24 -35.00 28.07
CA ASP A 42 -19.18 -34.83 27.06
C ASP A 42 -17.99 -35.73 27.45
N ASN A 43 -17.63 -36.66 26.59
CA ASN A 43 -16.52 -37.61 26.81
C ASN A 43 -15.14 -36.99 26.54
N GLY A 44 -15.07 -35.69 26.05
CA GLY A 44 -13.83 -35.01 25.78
C GLY A 44 -13.10 -35.40 24.48
N ASP A 45 -13.59 -36.43 23.78
CA ASP A 45 -13.05 -36.94 22.53
C ASP A 45 -13.89 -36.56 21.30
N GLY A 46 -14.94 -35.73 21.52
CA GLY A 46 -15.90 -35.32 20.49
C GLY A 46 -17.13 -36.24 20.44
N THR A 47 -17.25 -37.17 21.37
CA THR A 47 -18.46 -37.98 21.55
C THR A 47 -19.22 -37.59 22.82
N TYR A 48 -20.50 -37.91 22.86
CA TYR A 48 -21.39 -37.63 24.00
C TYR A 48 -22.09 -38.92 24.43
N THR A 49 -22.19 -39.14 25.73
CA THR A 49 -23.01 -40.20 26.30
C THR A 49 -24.34 -39.63 26.72
N ILE A 50 -25.45 -40.21 26.24
CA ILE A 50 -26.80 -39.85 26.65
C ILE A 50 -27.35 -40.98 27.55
N THR A 51 -27.65 -40.62 28.80
CA THR A 51 -28.31 -41.56 29.75
C THR A 51 -29.82 -41.40 29.60
N MET A 52 -30.48 -42.41 29.08
CA MET A 52 -31.93 -42.41 28.90
C MET A 52 -32.63 -42.81 30.20
N PRO A 53 -33.53 -41.95 30.74
CA PRO A 53 -34.35 -42.32 31.86
C PRO A 53 -35.39 -43.36 31.47
N ALA A 54 -35.89 -44.09 32.43
CA ALA A 54 -37.01 -45.07 32.24
C ALA A 54 -38.30 -44.28 31.98
N GLY A 55 -38.62 -44.05 30.71
CA GLY A 55 -39.80 -43.30 30.28
C GLY A 55 -39.67 -42.76 28.83
N ASN A 56 -40.73 -42.18 28.33
CA ASN A 56 -40.72 -41.55 27.03
C ASN A 56 -39.91 -40.24 27.09
N VAL A 57 -38.85 -40.14 26.30
CA VAL A 57 -38.02 -38.96 26.16
C VAL A 57 -38.19 -38.43 24.75
N THR A 58 -38.56 -37.16 24.62
CA THR A 58 -38.52 -36.46 23.35
C THR A 58 -37.23 -35.64 23.30
N VAL A 59 -36.36 -35.92 22.34
CA VAL A 59 -35.16 -35.14 22.06
C VAL A 59 -35.49 -34.21 20.92
N THR A 60 -35.48 -32.91 21.19
CA THR A 60 -35.60 -31.88 20.15
C THR A 60 -34.22 -31.24 19.94
N ALA A 61 -33.68 -31.37 18.75
CA ALA A 61 -32.46 -30.69 18.37
C ALA A 61 -32.85 -29.43 17.59
N ASP A 62 -32.39 -28.28 18.06
CA ASP A 62 -32.43 -27.05 17.31
C ASP A 62 -31.14 -26.96 16.51
N VAL A 63 -31.23 -27.16 15.20
CA VAL A 63 -30.07 -27.19 14.29
C VAL A 63 -30.04 -25.90 13.51
N LYS A 64 -29.03 -25.06 13.76
CA LYS A 64 -28.80 -23.83 13.02
C LYS A 64 -27.59 -23.97 12.11
N LYS A 65 -27.68 -23.35 10.93
CA LYS A 65 -26.54 -23.27 9.98
C LYS A 65 -25.58 -22.20 10.44
N LEU A 66 -24.28 -22.53 10.50
CA LEU A 66 -23.26 -21.55 10.89
C LEU A 66 -22.97 -20.58 9.74
N LEU A 67 -22.83 -19.29 10.02
CA LEU A 67 -22.43 -18.30 9.01
C LEU A 67 -21.03 -18.60 8.42
N ALA A 68 -20.19 -19.35 9.10
CA ALA A 68 -18.91 -19.84 8.57
C ALA A 68 -19.05 -21.04 7.61
N HIS A 69 -20.30 -21.48 7.26
CA HIS A 69 -20.50 -22.58 6.32
C HIS A 69 -20.05 -22.19 4.91
N LYS A 70 -19.54 -23.17 4.16
CA LYS A 70 -18.99 -22.98 2.80
C LYS A 70 -19.95 -22.38 1.76
N ASP A 71 -21.25 -22.54 1.98
CA ASP A 71 -22.29 -22.03 1.08
C ASP A 71 -22.68 -20.59 1.41
N ILE A 72 -22.17 -20.02 2.52
CA ILE A 72 -22.37 -18.63 2.88
C ILE A 72 -21.34 -17.77 2.16
N SER A 73 -21.80 -16.75 1.49
CA SER A 73 -20.95 -15.76 0.82
C SER A 73 -21.31 -14.34 1.26
N VAL A 74 -20.32 -13.45 1.21
CA VAL A 74 -20.47 -12.03 1.52
C VAL A 74 -20.12 -11.24 0.27
N GLU A 75 -21.06 -10.44 -0.20
CA GLU A 75 -20.91 -9.56 -1.37
C GLU A 75 -20.84 -8.09 -0.91
N GLY A 76 -20.37 -7.21 -1.80
CA GLY A 76 -20.27 -5.76 -1.53
C GLY A 76 -18.97 -5.36 -0.80
N ILE A 77 -18.03 -6.28 -0.61
CA ILE A 77 -16.73 -6.05 0.04
C ILE A 77 -15.69 -5.68 -1.02
N ALA A 78 -15.86 -4.57 -1.70
CA ALA A 78 -14.87 -4.02 -2.63
C ALA A 78 -14.11 -2.86 -1.95
N ASP A 79 -12.91 -2.55 -2.46
CA ASP A 79 -12.16 -1.37 -2.06
C ASP A 79 -12.98 -0.10 -2.27
N GLN A 80 -12.94 0.81 -1.30
CA GLN A 80 -13.69 2.05 -1.27
C GLN A 80 -12.75 3.25 -1.36
N ASP A 81 -13.18 4.33 -2.01
CA ASP A 81 -12.45 5.60 -1.96
C ASP A 81 -12.81 6.34 -0.66
N TRP A 82 -11.81 6.92 0.02
CA TRP A 82 -12.02 7.71 1.22
C TRP A 82 -12.83 8.98 0.93
N THR A 83 -13.86 9.23 1.73
CA THR A 83 -14.81 10.33 1.53
C THR A 83 -14.71 11.43 2.59
N GLY A 84 -13.89 11.24 3.63
CA GLY A 84 -13.86 12.13 4.80
C GLY A 84 -14.88 11.78 5.89
N SER A 85 -15.68 10.74 5.68
CA SER A 85 -16.72 10.26 6.59
C SER A 85 -16.65 8.75 6.71
N ALA A 86 -17.42 8.18 7.65
CA ALA A 86 -17.54 6.73 7.77
C ALA A 86 -18.01 6.10 6.45
N ILE A 87 -17.35 5.04 6.03
CA ILE A 87 -17.64 4.28 4.81
C ILE A 87 -18.50 3.07 5.19
N GLU A 88 -19.70 3.01 4.65
CA GLU A 88 -20.68 1.95 4.91
C GLU A 88 -21.13 1.33 3.57
N PRO A 89 -20.36 0.39 3.00
CA PRO A 89 -20.75 -0.27 1.76
C PRO A 89 -22.01 -1.13 1.97
N ALA A 90 -22.81 -1.28 0.93
CA ALA A 90 -23.97 -2.16 0.93
C ALA A 90 -23.50 -3.62 0.91
N ILE A 91 -23.46 -4.24 2.09
CA ILE A 91 -23.03 -5.63 2.27
C ILE A 91 -24.24 -6.54 2.16
N VAL A 92 -24.12 -7.60 1.36
CA VAL A 92 -25.13 -8.63 1.19
C VAL A 92 -24.56 -9.97 1.63
N VAL A 93 -25.29 -10.67 2.51
CA VAL A 93 -24.94 -12.02 2.98
C VAL A 93 -25.89 -13.02 2.30
N LYS A 94 -25.32 -14.03 1.65
CA LYS A 94 -26.11 -15.05 0.93
C LYS A 94 -25.83 -16.45 1.44
N ASP A 95 -26.85 -17.29 1.42
CA ASP A 95 -26.76 -18.74 1.53
C ASP A 95 -27.10 -19.37 0.18
N GLY A 96 -26.07 -19.76 -0.58
CA GLY A 96 -26.21 -20.08 -1.99
C GLY A 96 -26.73 -18.83 -2.75
N GLU A 97 -27.91 -18.94 -3.34
CA GLU A 97 -28.56 -17.84 -4.07
C GLU A 97 -29.53 -17.02 -3.18
N THR A 98 -29.77 -17.42 -1.95
CA THR A 98 -30.76 -16.78 -1.05
C THR A 98 -30.10 -15.67 -0.26
N ASP A 99 -30.65 -14.45 -0.35
CA ASP A 99 -30.24 -13.32 0.48
C ASP A 99 -30.73 -13.52 1.92
N ILE A 100 -29.78 -13.60 2.85
CA ILE A 100 -30.00 -13.79 4.29
C ILE A 100 -29.53 -12.57 5.10
N THR A 101 -29.28 -11.45 4.47
CA THR A 101 -28.79 -10.22 5.13
C THR A 101 -29.71 -9.79 6.27
N ALA A 102 -31.01 -9.99 6.12
CA ALA A 102 -32.00 -9.68 7.15
C ALA A 102 -31.86 -10.52 8.44
N GLU A 103 -31.23 -11.70 8.35
CA GLU A 103 -30.93 -12.59 9.47
C GLU A 103 -29.62 -12.26 10.19
N CYS A 104 -28.91 -11.24 9.73
CA CYS A 104 -27.59 -10.86 10.23
C CYS A 104 -27.58 -9.46 10.84
N ASP A 105 -26.75 -9.28 11.87
CA ASP A 105 -26.28 -8.00 12.35
C ASP A 105 -24.89 -7.74 11.76
N ILE A 106 -24.72 -6.60 11.08
CA ILE A 106 -23.48 -6.20 10.42
C ILE A 106 -22.91 -4.99 11.15
N THR A 107 -21.66 -5.11 11.59
CA THR A 107 -20.93 -4.01 12.26
C THR A 107 -19.66 -3.73 11.50
N ILE A 108 -19.43 -2.46 11.16
CA ILE A 108 -18.22 -2.00 10.47
C ILE A 108 -17.44 -1.09 11.42
N THR A 109 -16.14 -1.36 11.58
CA THR A 109 -15.22 -0.55 12.40
C THR A 109 -14.00 -0.16 11.60
N ASP A 110 -13.23 0.83 12.10
CA ASP A 110 -12.03 1.37 11.43
C ASP A 110 -12.31 1.91 10.01
N ASN A 111 -13.55 2.40 9.80
CA ASN A 111 -14.10 2.76 8.49
C ASN A 111 -14.10 4.28 8.21
N THR A 112 -13.35 5.07 8.99
CA THR A 112 -13.32 6.55 8.89
C THR A 112 -12.01 7.09 8.31
N ALA A 113 -10.97 6.29 8.21
CA ALA A 113 -9.64 6.67 7.74
C ALA A 113 -9.18 5.78 6.58
N VAL A 114 -8.18 6.23 5.84
CA VAL A 114 -7.47 5.40 4.85
C VAL A 114 -6.83 4.22 5.57
N GLY A 115 -7.04 3.01 5.07
CA GLY A 115 -6.55 1.79 5.70
C GLY A 115 -7.47 0.60 5.48
N THR A 116 -7.49 -0.31 6.45
CA THR A 116 -8.32 -1.51 6.42
C THR A 116 -9.50 -1.36 7.38
N ALA A 117 -10.71 -1.39 6.87
CA ALA A 117 -11.92 -1.46 7.67
C ALA A 117 -12.27 -2.92 8.00
N ASN A 118 -12.77 -3.16 9.21
CA ASN A 118 -13.20 -4.47 9.67
C ASN A 118 -14.72 -4.59 9.58
N VAL A 119 -15.19 -5.73 9.11
CA VAL A 119 -16.63 -6.07 9.01
C VAL A 119 -16.88 -7.33 9.84
N ALA A 120 -17.69 -7.19 10.88
CA ALA A 120 -18.19 -8.30 11.67
C ALA A 120 -19.65 -8.56 11.28
N ILE A 121 -19.98 -9.80 10.96
CA ILE A 121 -21.30 -10.25 10.58
C ILE A 121 -21.69 -11.36 11.56
N THR A 122 -22.75 -11.16 12.32
CA THR A 122 -23.24 -12.14 13.30
C THR A 122 -24.69 -12.48 13.00
N ALA A 123 -25.08 -13.73 13.18
CA ALA A 123 -26.47 -14.10 13.10
C ALA A 123 -27.27 -13.41 14.22
N LYS A 124 -28.44 -12.89 13.91
CA LYS A 124 -29.31 -12.28 14.92
C LYS A 124 -29.66 -13.27 15.99
N ALA A 125 -29.82 -12.79 17.22
CA ALA A 125 -30.13 -13.63 18.37
C ALA A 125 -31.47 -14.38 18.20
N GLU A 126 -32.42 -13.75 17.53
CA GLU A 126 -33.75 -14.31 17.23
C GLU A 126 -33.76 -15.21 15.99
N SER A 127 -32.68 -15.29 15.21
CA SER A 127 -32.64 -16.17 14.03
C SER A 127 -32.82 -17.64 14.45
N THR A 128 -33.75 -18.32 13.79
CA THR A 128 -34.02 -19.76 14.02
C THR A 128 -33.21 -20.64 13.07
N GLU A 129 -32.60 -20.07 12.03
CA GLU A 129 -31.92 -20.81 10.97
C GLU A 129 -30.39 -20.66 11.00
N TYR A 130 -29.89 -19.55 11.52
CA TYR A 130 -28.46 -19.24 11.51
C TYR A 130 -27.89 -19.00 12.91
N ALA A 131 -26.58 -19.25 13.06
CA ALA A 131 -25.85 -19.06 14.31
C ALA A 131 -24.40 -18.63 14.02
N ASP A 132 -23.71 -18.14 15.09
CA ASP A 132 -22.32 -17.67 15.05
C ASP A 132 -22.10 -16.42 14.19
N GLY A 133 -20.86 -16.16 13.83
CA GLY A 133 -20.46 -15.01 13.05
C GLY A 133 -19.22 -15.27 12.19
N ILE A 134 -19.02 -14.38 11.24
CA ILE A 134 -17.84 -14.30 10.39
C ILE A 134 -17.30 -12.88 10.39
N SER A 135 -16.05 -12.71 10.01
CA SER A 135 -15.43 -11.41 9.82
C SER A 135 -14.73 -11.34 8.46
N THR A 136 -14.73 -10.18 7.87
CA THR A 136 -14.02 -9.85 6.64
C THR A 136 -13.52 -8.42 6.72
N THR A 137 -12.82 -7.96 5.69
CA THR A 137 -12.28 -6.61 5.63
C THR A 137 -12.42 -6.03 4.23
N PHE A 138 -12.38 -4.69 4.12
CA PHE A 138 -12.18 -4.00 2.85
C PHE A 138 -11.18 -2.88 3.02
N SER A 139 -10.55 -2.44 1.91
CA SER A 139 -9.61 -1.33 1.94
C SER A 139 -10.33 0.00 1.70
N ILE A 140 -9.93 1.02 2.46
CA ILE A 140 -10.28 2.42 2.21
C ILE A 140 -9.04 3.09 1.62
N LEU A 141 -9.14 3.60 0.41
CA LEU A 141 -8.03 4.11 -0.36
C LEU A 141 -8.10 5.63 -0.50
N ARG A 142 -6.94 6.29 -0.41
CA ARG A 142 -6.80 7.69 -0.80
C ARG A 142 -6.87 7.81 -2.32
N ARG A 143 -7.89 8.48 -2.81
CA ARG A 143 -7.99 8.86 -4.21
C ARG A 143 -7.07 10.05 -4.48
N MET A 144 -6.15 9.90 -5.41
CA MET A 144 -5.19 10.91 -5.84
C MET A 144 -5.41 11.15 -7.33
N GLU A 145 -6.00 12.28 -7.67
CA GLU A 145 -6.34 12.61 -9.06
C GLU A 145 -5.82 13.98 -9.46
N ASN A 146 -5.61 14.16 -10.75
CA ASN A 146 -5.14 15.42 -11.33
C ASN A 146 -3.82 15.93 -10.70
N LEU A 147 -2.96 14.98 -10.26
CA LEU A 147 -1.69 15.28 -9.63
C LEU A 147 -0.72 15.97 -10.60
N PHE A 148 -0.68 15.46 -11.83
CA PHE A 148 0.24 15.91 -12.85
C PHE A 148 -0.47 16.79 -13.85
N LYS A 149 0.16 17.89 -14.21
CA LYS A 149 -0.33 18.78 -15.26
C LYS A 149 0.22 18.31 -16.61
N ASP A 150 -0.66 18.15 -17.59
CA ASP A 150 -0.30 17.78 -18.96
C ASP A 150 0.59 16.53 -19.02
N SER A 151 1.71 16.60 -19.74
CA SER A 151 2.69 15.52 -19.91
C SER A 151 3.82 15.56 -18.88
N TYR A 152 3.72 16.38 -17.82
CA TYR A 152 4.79 16.50 -16.84
C TYR A 152 4.99 15.21 -16.07
N THR A 153 6.24 14.85 -15.83
CA THR A 153 6.64 13.65 -15.13
C THR A 153 6.64 13.84 -13.61
N TRP A 154 6.81 15.09 -13.16
CA TRP A 154 6.99 15.44 -11.76
C TRP A 154 5.90 16.35 -11.23
N THR A 155 5.54 16.14 -9.97
CA THR A 155 4.68 17.05 -9.20
C THR A 155 5.14 17.11 -7.75
N GLY A 156 4.91 18.25 -7.09
CA GLY A 156 5.06 18.37 -5.63
C GLY A 156 3.79 17.93 -4.92
N TYR A 157 3.93 17.20 -3.82
CA TYR A 157 2.81 16.68 -3.04
C TYR A 157 3.10 16.70 -1.53
N VAL A 158 2.05 16.90 -0.74
CA VAL A 158 2.06 16.77 0.72
C VAL A 158 0.86 15.90 1.10
N ALA A 159 1.12 14.75 1.67
CA ALA A 159 0.06 13.83 2.10
C ALA A 159 -0.50 14.22 3.47
N GLN A 160 -1.77 13.95 3.72
CA GLN A 160 -2.43 14.15 5.02
C GLN A 160 -2.34 12.93 5.94
N GLU A 161 -1.92 11.81 5.42
CA GLU A 161 -1.64 10.55 6.11
C GLU A 161 -0.49 9.81 5.42
N ASP A 162 0.09 8.82 6.11
CA ASP A 162 1.09 7.93 5.52
C ASP A 162 0.46 7.04 4.45
N LEU A 163 0.97 7.10 3.21
CA LEU A 163 0.42 6.38 2.07
C LEU A 163 1.45 5.44 1.46
N ALA A 164 1.03 4.23 1.12
CA ALA A 164 1.81 3.34 0.28
C ALA A 164 1.90 3.90 -1.15
N LEU A 165 3.00 3.65 -1.82
CA LEU A 165 3.19 4.08 -3.21
C LEU A 165 2.27 3.28 -4.14
N PRO A 166 1.31 3.93 -4.83
CA PRO A 166 0.52 3.27 -5.85
C PRO A 166 1.40 2.83 -7.03
N SER A 167 0.96 1.79 -7.72
CA SER A 167 1.63 1.37 -8.95
C SER A 167 1.71 2.53 -9.96
N GLY A 168 2.88 2.71 -10.55
CA GLY A 168 3.15 3.78 -11.50
C GLY A 168 3.55 5.13 -10.89
N LEU A 169 3.57 5.25 -9.55
CA LEU A 169 4.15 6.39 -8.83
C LEU A 169 5.44 6.03 -8.12
N THR A 170 6.30 7.02 -8.03
CA THR A 170 7.50 7.03 -7.19
C THR A 170 7.52 8.29 -6.35
N ALA A 171 8.08 8.25 -5.15
CA ALA A 171 8.21 9.40 -4.27
C ALA A 171 9.67 9.68 -3.93
N TYR A 172 10.00 10.97 -3.75
CA TYR A 172 11.36 11.39 -3.46
C TYR A 172 11.37 12.61 -2.54
N THR A 173 12.42 12.71 -1.72
CA THR A 173 12.86 13.97 -1.12
C THR A 173 13.97 14.58 -1.95
N VAL A 174 14.23 15.88 -1.78
CA VAL A 174 15.44 16.52 -2.32
C VAL A 174 16.43 16.65 -1.17
N THR A 175 17.60 16.03 -1.31
CA THR A 175 18.59 15.93 -0.22
C THR A 175 19.80 16.83 -0.46
N ALA A 176 20.10 17.22 -1.70
CA ALA A 176 21.22 18.08 -2.00
C ALA A 176 20.98 19.00 -3.21
N LEU A 177 21.63 20.15 -3.19
CA LEU A 177 21.75 21.05 -4.33
C LEU A 177 23.21 21.12 -4.75
N ASN A 178 23.50 20.90 -6.03
CA ASN A 178 24.85 20.95 -6.56
C ASN A 178 24.87 21.65 -7.93
N GLY A 179 25.35 22.89 -7.96
CA GLY A 179 25.38 23.72 -9.17
C GLY A 179 23.97 23.91 -9.74
N ALA A 180 23.67 23.33 -10.90
CA ALA A 180 22.38 23.40 -11.57
C ALA A 180 21.53 22.11 -11.39
N THR A 181 21.78 21.33 -10.35
CA THR A 181 21.07 20.08 -10.08
C THR A 181 20.50 20.03 -8.66
N ALA A 182 19.34 19.44 -8.54
CA ALA A 182 18.69 19.05 -7.29
C ALA A 182 18.70 17.50 -7.23
N THR A 183 19.38 16.96 -6.23
CA THR A 183 19.48 15.50 -6.05
C THR A 183 18.27 14.98 -5.30
N ALA A 184 17.56 14.03 -5.90
CA ALA A 184 16.37 13.40 -5.36
C ALA A 184 16.71 12.00 -4.83
N THR A 185 16.32 11.74 -3.58
CA THR A 185 16.47 10.44 -2.90
C THR A 185 15.12 9.75 -2.80
N ALA A 186 15.05 8.50 -3.25
CA ALA A 186 13.81 7.73 -3.31
C ALA A 186 13.27 7.39 -1.92
N LEU A 187 11.95 7.36 -1.82
CA LEU A 187 11.19 6.91 -0.66
C LEU A 187 10.43 5.63 -1.01
N ASP A 188 10.19 4.79 -0.03
CA ASP A 188 9.40 3.55 -0.14
C ASP A 188 7.91 3.75 0.17
N TYR A 189 7.53 4.93 0.65
CA TYR A 189 6.15 5.36 0.91
C TYR A 189 6.04 6.88 0.80
N ILE A 190 4.83 7.43 0.91
CA ILE A 190 4.58 8.88 0.96
C ILE A 190 4.27 9.25 2.41
N PRO A 191 5.20 9.89 3.14
CA PRO A 191 5.02 10.21 4.55
C PRO A 191 4.03 11.35 4.77
N GLN A 192 3.27 11.28 5.86
CA GLN A 192 2.34 12.31 6.29
C GLN A 192 3.06 13.65 6.55
N ASP A 193 2.47 14.74 6.11
CA ASP A 193 2.92 16.13 6.33
C ASP A 193 4.36 16.43 5.85
N VAL A 194 4.97 15.52 5.10
CA VAL A 194 6.30 15.71 4.51
C VAL A 194 6.17 16.11 3.04
N PRO A 195 6.74 17.26 2.63
CA PRO A 195 6.77 17.64 1.22
C PRO A 195 7.60 16.64 0.41
N VAL A 196 7.04 16.11 -0.67
CA VAL A 196 7.72 15.16 -1.55
C VAL A 196 7.58 15.56 -3.02
N LEU A 197 8.47 15.07 -3.86
CA LEU A 197 8.26 14.99 -5.30
C LEU A 197 7.64 13.64 -5.61
N LEU A 198 6.53 13.64 -6.34
CA LEU A 198 6.00 12.44 -6.97
C LEU A 198 6.44 12.42 -8.44
N GLY A 199 6.98 11.28 -8.85
CA GLY A 199 7.28 10.96 -10.23
C GLY A 199 6.29 9.93 -10.77
N ARG A 200 5.93 10.02 -12.06
CA ARG A 200 5.14 8.99 -12.73
C ARG A 200 5.92 8.32 -13.85
N THR A 201 5.67 7.03 -14.05
CA THR A 201 6.27 6.24 -15.12
C THR A 201 5.43 6.21 -16.38
N ASP A 202 4.13 6.51 -16.27
CA ASP A 202 3.17 6.55 -17.38
C ASP A 202 2.43 7.89 -17.37
N ASN A 203 2.59 8.67 -18.42
CA ASN A 203 1.97 10.01 -18.55
C ASN A 203 0.49 9.96 -18.99
N THR A 204 -0.06 8.80 -19.27
CA THR A 204 -1.48 8.61 -19.60
C THR A 204 -2.34 8.43 -18.34
N VAL A 205 -1.74 8.04 -17.22
CA VAL A 205 -2.43 7.82 -15.93
C VAL A 205 -2.37 9.09 -15.09
N ASN A 206 -3.52 9.54 -14.60
CA ASN A 206 -3.60 10.69 -13.69
C ASN A 206 -4.66 10.49 -12.58
N LEU A 207 -4.99 9.22 -12.32
CA LEU A 207 -5.81 8.76 -11.20
C LEU A 207 -5.10 7.60 -10.52
N TYR A 208 -4.76 7.78 -9.26
CA TYR A 208 -4.12 6.77 -8.43
C TYR A 208 -4.95 6.52 -7.17
N ARG A 209 -4.80 5.32 -6.60
CA ARG A 209 -5.41 4.95 -5.33
C ARG A 209 -4.32 4.41 -4.42
N ALA A 210 -4.12 5.08 -3.29
CA ALA A 210 -3.12 4.71 -2.30
C ALA A 210 -3.79 4.10 -1.07
N SER A 211 -3.30 2.96 -0.61
CA SER A 211 -3.62 2.42 0.72
C SER A 211 -2.80 3.13 1.80
N ALA A 212 -3.13 2.89 3.06
CA ALA A 212 -2.24 3.27 4.15
C ALA A 212 -0.86 2.64 3.95
N GLY A 213 0.18 3.41 4.24
CA GLY A 213 1.57 3.02 4.09
C GLY A 213 2.35 3.23 5.39
N SER A 214 3.57 2.77 5.40
CA SER A 214 4.54 3.05 6.46
C SER A 214 5.94 2.83 5.95
N GLY A 215 6.89 3.53 6.52
CA GLY A 215 8.30 3.41 6.13
C GLY A 215 9.19 4.23 7.04
N THR A 216 10.43 4.43 6.66
CA THR A 216 11.36 5.27 7.41
C THR A 216 11.18 6.72 7.02
N THR A 217 10.82 7.58 7.98
CA THR A 217 10.72 9.02 7.76
C THR A 217 12.07 9.57 7.29
N PRO A 218 12.10 10.34 6.19
CA PRO A 218 13.36 10.88 5.68
C PRO A 218 13.98 11.86 6.69
N THR A 219 15.27 11.69 6.94
CA THR A 219 16.04 12.56 7.87
C THR A 219 16.50 13.85 7.19
N GLU A 220 16.62 13.83 5.88
CA GLU A 220 17.05 14.96 5.06
C GLU A 220 16.02 15.26 3.98
N ASN A 221 15.56 16.49 3.95
CA ASN A 221 14.64 16.99 2.92
C ASN A 221 14.74 18.50 2.83
N LEU A 222 15.15 19.00 1.68
CA LEU A 222 15.23 20.43 1.41
C LEU A 222 13.90 21.02 0.92
N LEU A 223 12.92 20.18 0.55
CA LEU A 223 11.61 20.63 0.10
C LEU A 223 10.82 21.23 1.26
N GLN A 224 10.02 22.24 0.96
CA GLN A 224 9.09 22.85 1.89
C GLN A 224 7.67 22.91 1.30
N ALA A 225 6.67 22.82 2.18
CA ALA A 225 5.28 23.05 1.83
C ALA A 225 4.97 24.55 1.92
N ALA A 226 4.34 25.09 0.89
CA ALA A 226 3.80 26.43 0.91
C ALA A 226 2.58 26.51 1.85
N SER A 227 2.46 27.60 2.58
CA SER A 227 1.31 27.96 3.40
C SER A 227 1.11 29.47 3.38
N THR A 228 0.09 29.96 4.03
CA THR A 228 -0.14 31.42 4.17
C THR A 228 1.04 32.16 4.83
N THR A 229 1.84 31.46 5.64
CA THR A 229 3.00 32.03 6.36
C THR A 229 4.35 31.53 5.88
N ASN A 230 4.38 30.53 4.98
CA ASN A 230 5.59 29.96 4.40
C ASN A 230 5.48 29.97 2.88
N GLN A 231 6.09 30.98 2.25
CA GLN A 231 6.04 31.18 0.80
C GLN A 231 7.45 31.27 0.24
N PRO A 232 7.67 30.86 -1.01
CA PRO A 232 8.96 31.00 -1.65
C PRO A 232 9.33 32.47 -1.82
N THR A 233 10.59 32.79 -1.54
CA THR A 233 11.15 34.15 -1.67
C THR A 233 11.62 34.37 -3.11
N ALA A 234 11.16 35.48 -3.71
CA ALA A 234 11.56 35.85 -5.06
C ALA A 234 13.09 36.00 -5.20
N PHE A 235 13.63 35.50 -6.30
CA PHE A 235 15.06 35.47 -6.65
C PHE A 235 15.97 34.74 -5.65
N GLN A 236 15.36 33.90 -4.78
CA GLN A 236 16.08 33.05 -3.83
C GLN A 236 15.62 31.58 -3.92
N ASP A 237 14.33 31.34 -3.99
CA ASP A 237 13.76 30.01 -3.91
C ASP A 237 13.28 29.50 -5.27
N TYR A 238 13.03 28.20 -5.36
CA TYR A 238 12.65 27.52 -6.60
C TYR A 238 11.29 26.88 -6.48
N VAL A 239 10.56 26.90 -7.59
CA VAL A 239 9.29 26.15 -7.75
C VAL A 239 9.42 25.14 -8.88
N LEU A 240 8.72 24.03 -8.72
CA LEU A 240 8.67 22.98 -9.74
C LEU A 240 7.78 23.42 -10.90
N TYR A 241 8.34 23.43 -12.11
CA TYR A 241 7.65 23.74 -13.35
C TYR A 241 8.28 22.96 -14.51
N GLN A 242 7.48 22.34 -15.38
CA GLN A 242 7.97 21.58 -16.55
C GLN A 242 9.15 20.66 -16.24
N ASP A 243 8.97 19.80 -15.22
CA ASP A 243 9.94 18.78 -14.82
C ASP A 243 11.31 19.29 -14.34
N ALA A 244 11.39 20.55 -13.92
CA ALA A 244 12.58 21.15 -13.31
C ALA A 244 12.19 22.17 -12.25
N PHE A 245 13.15 22.54 -11.42
CA PHE A 245 12.99 23.65 -10.50
C PHE A 245 13.45 24.96 -11.15
N TYR A 246 12.62 25.99 -11.10
CA TYR A 246 12.90 27.31 -11.64
C TYR A 246 12.92 28.35 -10.54
N LEU A 247 13.88 29.27 -10.62
CA LEU A 247 13.99 30.39 -9.70
C LEU A 247 12.74 31.25 -9.76
N VAL A 248 12.13 31.53 -8.61
CA VAL A 248 10.91 32.31 -8.49
C VAL A 248 11.20 33.79 -8.78
N SER A 249 10.44 34.41 -9.65
CA SER A 249 10.52 35.86 -9.91
C SER A 249 9.51 36.66 -9.09
N GLY A 250 8.56 36.00 -8.43
CA GLY A 250 7.50 36.61 -7.61
C GLY A 250 6.23 35.77 -7.65
N GLY A 251 5.23 36.16 -6.86
CA GLY A 251 3.94 35.50 -6.75
C GLY A 251 3.84 34.64 -5.48
N THR A 252 2.70 33.97 -5.32
CA THR A 252 2.41 33.08 -4.19
C THR A 252 2.03 31.70 -4.67
N LEU A 253 2.39 30.67 -3.93
CA LEU A 253 1.93 29.29 -4.12
C LEU A 253 0.67 29.03 -3.29
N ALA A 254 -0.22 28.20 -3.82
CA ALA A 254 -1.34 27.72 -3.05
C ALA A 254 -0.85 26.81 -1.90
N ASP A 255 -1.60 26.78 -0.81
CA ASP A 255 -1.31 25.93 0.35
C ASP A 255 -1.12 24.46 -0.07
N GLY A 256 -0.13 23.82 0.54
CA GLY A 256 0.23 22.42 0.24
C GLY A 256 1.01 22.23 -1.07
N LYS A 257 1.29 23.27 -1.85
CA LYS A 257 2.25 23.18 -2.96
C LYS A 257 3.67 23.13 -2.42
N VAL A 258 4.57 22.50 -3.18
CA VAL A 258 5.95 22.26 -2.76
C VAL A 258 6.89 23.23 -3.46
N PHE A 259 7.85 23.75 -2.71
CA PHE A 259 8.95 24.57 -3.22
C PHE A 259 10.30 24.16 -2.61
N LEU A 260 11.37 24.65 -3.17
CA LEU A 260 12.74 24.30 -2.77
C LEU A 260 13.49 25.59 -2.40
N PRO A 261 13.77 25.83 -1.10
CA PRO A 261 14.58 26.95 -0.65
C PRO A 261 16.00 26.85 -1.16
N ALA A 262 16.55 27.94 -1.64
CA ALA A 262 17.93 28.02 -2.12
C ALA A 262 18.95 28.44 -1.06
N SER A 263 18.67 28.19 0.20
CA SER A 263 19.58 28.55 1.33
C SER A 263 21.01 27.98 1.20
N ASN A 264 21.26 27.17 0.18
CA ASN A 264 22.55 26.49 -0.05
C ASN A 264 23.39 27.09 -1.18
N GLY A 265 23.15 28.38 -1.56
CA GLY A 265 24.12 29.12 -2.36
C GLY A 265 24.11 28.83 -3.86
N THR A 266 23.11 28.17 -4.43
CA THR A 266 22.97 28.08 -5.87
C THR A 266 22.27 29.33 -6.42
N THR A 267 22.79 29.87 -7.55
CA THR A 267 22.21 30.99 -8.29
C THR A 267 21.76 30.59 -9.70
N ALA A 268 21.75 29.28 -9.97
CA ALA A 268 21.34 28.80 -11.29
C ALA A 268 19.86 29.17 -11.55
N PRO A 269 19.50 29.67 -12.72
CA PRO A 269 18.09 30.03 -13.00
C PRO A 269 17.16 28.84 -13.09
N ARG A 270 17.73 27.64 -13.25
CA ARG A 270 17.04 26.35 -13.33
C ARG A 270 17.88 25.25 -12.72
N LEU A 271 17.23 24.33 -11.98
CA LEU A 271 17.84 23.11 -11.46
C LEU A 271 17.17 21.90 -12.11
N ASN A 272 17.98 21.01 -12.65
CA ASN A 272 17.50 19.70 -13.12
C ASN A 272 17.36 18.75 -11.93
N ILE A 273 16.35 17.90 -11.95
CA ILE A 273 16.18 16.84 -10.97
C ILE A 273 17.04 15.65 -11.41
N THR A 274 17.88 15.14 -10.49
CA THR A 274 18.75 13.98 -10.70
C THR A 274 18.55 12.98 -9.56
N MET A 275 18.56 11.69 -9.86
CA MET A 275 18.41 10.67 -8.84
C MET A 275 19.73 10.46 -8.09
N GLU A 276 19.63 10.17 -6.79
CA GLU A 276 20.79 9.73 -6.03
C GLU A 276 21.41 8.48 -6.66
N GLY A 277 22.74 8.53 -6.90
CA GLY A 277 23.45 7.45 -7.57
C GLY A 277 23.41 7.49 -9.11
N GLU A 278 22.64 8.35 -9.73
CA GLU A 278 22.78 8.63 -11.15
C GLU A 278 24.06 9.45 -11.40
N ILE A 279 24.95 8.88 -12.18
CA ILE A 279 26.14 9.60 -12.67
C ILE A 279 25.67 10.55 -13.79
N THR A 280 25.23 11.75 -13.41
CA THR A 280 24.75 12.78 -14.35
C THR A 280 25.86 13.44 -15.18
N SER A 281 27.09 13.10 -14.93
CA SER A 281 28.23 13.58 -15.67
C SER A 281 29.24 12.43 -15.89
N LEU A 282 29.17 11.82 -17.05
CA LEU A 282 30.40 11.50 -17.73
C LEU A 282 30.96 12.84 -18.27
N THR A 283 31.31 13.80 -17.39
CA THR A 283 32.43 14.66 -17.78
C THR A 283 33.56 13.68 -18.01
N PRO A 284 34.12 13.58 -19.25
CA PRO A 284 35.40 12.94 -19.40
C PRO A 284 36.30 13.58 -18.35
N ALA A 285 36.90 12.79 -17.45
CA ALA A 285 37.88 13.32 -16.52
C ALA A 285 38.75 14.29 -17.33
N PRO A 286 38.98 15.54 -16.84
CA PRO A 286 39.81 16.46 -17.59
C PRO A 286 41.02 15.69 -18.04
N SER A 287 41.21 15.60 -19.36
CA SER A 287 42.32 14.88 -19.94
C SER A 287 43.56 15.41 -19.22
N PRO A 288 44.34 14.59 -18.53
CA PRO A 288 45.51 15.11 -17.80
C PRO A 288 46.25 15.97 -18.78
N THR A 289 46.38 17.24 -18.44
CA THR A 289 47.07 18.24 -19.25
C THR A 289 48.42 17.67 -19.63
N GLY A 290 48.58 17.21 -20.86
CA GLY A 290 49.86 16.81 -21.42
C GLY A 290 49.97 15.49 -22.15
N GLU A 291 49.03 14.54 -22.07
CA GLU A 291 49.21 13.24 -22.72
C GLU A 291 48.17 12.87 -23.80
N GLY A 292 47.44 13.79 -24.34
CA GLY A 292 46.30 13.50 -25.24
C GLY A 292 46.64 13.39 -26.72
N SER A 293 47.83 13.68 -27.19
CA SER A 293 48.14 13.63 -28.62
C SER A 293 48.88 12.35 -29.00
N GLY A 294 48.20 11.43 -29.69
CA GLY A 294 48.79 10.28 -30.33
C GLY A 294 48.36 8.92 -29.87
N TYR A 295 47.58 8.80 -28.79
CA TYR A 295 47.14 7.51 -28.33
C TYR A 295 45.81 7.04 -28.96
N TRP A 296 45.71 5.74 -29.15
CA TRP A 296 44.48 5.08 -29.61
C TRP A 296 43.73 4.49 -28.42
N TYR A 297 42.41 4.54 -28.48
CA TYR A 297 41.53 3.92 -27.47
C TYR A 297 40.45 3.08 -28.16
N THR A 298 40.07 1.99 -27.56
CA THR A 298 38.91 1.22 -27.92
C THR A 298 37.62 2.00 -27.56
N LEU A 299 36.44 1.60 -28.09
CA LEU A 299 35.18 2.28 -27.79
C LEU A 299 34.76 2.13 -26.32
N ASP A 300 35.27 1.14 -25.60
CA ASP A 300 35.11 0.92 -24.17
C ASP A 300 36.15 1.68 -23.31
N GLY A 301 36.95 2.58 -23.93
CA GLY A 301 37.88 3.47 -23.23
C GLY A 301 39.23 2.90 -22.88
N ARG A 302 39.56 1.68 -23.33
CA ARG A 302 40.89 1.08 -23.04
C ARG A 302 41.93 1.65 -23.98
N LYS A 303 43.06 2.08 -23.40
CA LYS A 303 44.23 2.57 -24.15
C LYS A 303 44.86 1.44 -24.97
N VAL A 304 45.13 1.70 -26.23
CA VAL A 304 45.84 0.78 -27.13
C VAL A 304 47.27 1.29 -27.34
N ASN A 305 48.25 0.43 -27.09
CA ASN A 305 49.66 0.78 -27.29
C ASN A 305 49.98 0.77 -28.79
N GLY A 306 50.23 1.97 -29.35
CA GLY A 306 50.50 2.16 -30.75
C GLY A 306 49.25 2.14 -31.66
N GLN A 307 49.40 2.05 -32.96
CA GLN A 307 48.28 1.97 -33.89
C GLN A 307 47.64 0.57 -33.80
N PRO A 308 46.31 0.50 -33.67
CA PRO A 308 45.63 -0.79 -33.63
C PRO A 308 45.91 -1.67 -34.83
N LEU A 309 46.29 -2.91 -34.62
CA LEU A 309 46.53 -3.89 -35.66
C LEU A 309 45.26 -4.59 -36.15
N LYS A 310 44.21 -4.55 -35.38
CA LYS A 310 42.91 -5.13 -35.75
C LYS A 310 42.06 -4.06 -36.41
N LYS A 311 41.41 -4.45 -37.53
CA LYS A 311 40.40 -3.62 -38.20
C LYS A 311 39.24 -3.34 -37.23
N GLY A 312 38.82 -2.09 -37.15
CA GLY A 312 37.77 -1.71 -36.27
C GLY A 312 37.65 -0.20 -36.07
N LEU A 313 36.68 0.21 -35.27
CA LEU A 313 36.45 1.59 -34.89
C LEU A 313 37.17 1.89 -33.59
N TYR A 314 37.96 2.93 -33.54
CA TYR A 314 38.76 3.37 -32.41
C TYR A 314 38.58 4.88 -32.15
N ILE A 315 39.08 5.37 -31.04
CA ILE A 315 39.11 6.80 -30.72
C ILE A 315 40.59 7.24 -30.73
N LYS A 316 40.89 8.26 -31.52
CA LYS A 316 42.20 8.93 -31.54
C LYS A 316 42.00 10.43 -31.46
N ASN A 317 42.67 11.09 -30.53
CA ASN A 317 42.56 12.54 -30.32
C ASN A 317 41.10 13.00 -30.14
N GLY A 318 40.26 12.20 -29.44
CA GLY A 318 38.85 12.50 -29.20
C GLY A 318 37.93 12.28 -30.42
N LYS A 319 38.42 11.79 -31.55
CA LYS A 319 37.66 11.52 -32.77
C LYS A 319 37.58 10.03 -33.07
N LYS A 320 36.46 9.58 -33.65
CA LYS A 320 36.30 8.22 -34.10
C LYS A 320 37.11 7.99 -35.40
N GLU A 321 37.98 7.02 -35.42
CA GLU A 321 38.77 6.62 -36.58
C GLU A 321 38.58 5.15 -36.90
N VAL A 322 38.49 4.82 -38.20
CA VAL A 322 38.36 3.45 -38.74
C VAL A 322 39.73 2.94 -39.11
N VAL A 323 40.17 1.87 -38.48
CA VAL A 323 41.38 1.13 -38.87
C VAL A 323 40.93 0.03 -39.84
N ARG A 324 41.41 0.08 -41.08
CA ARG A 324 41.02 -0.82 -42.17
C ARG A 324 41.98 -1.99 -42.32
#